data_74abba8f23e7627054e951b91c20930b
#
_entry.id   74abba8f23e7627054e951b91c20930b
#
_cell.length_a   1.000
_cell.length_b   1.000
_cell.length_c   1.000
_cell.angle_alpha   90.00
_cell.angle_beta   90.00
_cell.angle_gamma   90.00
#
_symmetry.space_group_name_H-M   'P 1'
#
loop_
_entity.id
_entity.type
_entity.pdbx_description
1 polymer ?
#
loop_
_entity_poly.entity_id
_entity_poly.type
_entity_poly.pdbx_seq_one_letter_code
_entity_poly.pdbx_strand_id
1 'polypeptide(L)'
;MSGLPRSGSTLLTALLNQNPEIYASTNSPLLDTIHYTEEYLLHNSEQYKAHPKPECAHNVLSSIPENYYFNTPQNIIIDKSRGWVNQIGHIQDYITKEPKIICPVRSIPDIISSFLNLVYHSKTTSFIDEALIKNNIEINNDNRADYLMSFEGIIGQSYHALSEALCKGNHKYLLLVEYDDLVSQSQKELNRIYDFLELPRFSHSFENVKPKFDENDEVYKLEHMHTVRNKVEKIHRDNTKFLSKYIINKYKQMEFWKKQTPKYSIFGI
;
A
#
# COMPACT_ATOMS: atom_id res chain seq x y z
N MET A 1 3.45 -5.42 -2.45
CA MET A 1 2.21 -5.02 -1.73
C MET A 1 1.93 -3.56 -2.03
N SER A 2 0.69 -3.25 -2.41
CA SER A 2 0.27 -1.89 -2.79
C SER A 2 -1.23 -1.74 -2.51
N GLY A 3 -1.65 -0.75 -1.79
CA GLY A 3 -3.07 -0.59 -1.42
C GLY A 3 -3.35 0.77 -0.79
N LEU A 4 -4.49 0.89 -0.15
CA LEU A 4 -4.86 2.14 0.50
C LEU A 4 -4.02 2.37 1.77
N PRO A 5 -3.66 3.62 2.10
CA PRO A 5 -2.98 3.91 3.35
C PRO A 5 -3.89 3.58 4.54
N ARG A 6 -3.32 3.27 5.70
CA ARG A 6 -4.07 2.95 6.94
C ARG A 6 -5.06 1.77 6.81
N SER A 7 -4.89 0.93 5.81
CA SER A 7 -5.70 -0.27 5.55
C SER A 7 -5.11 -1.57 6.14
N GLY A 8 -4.14 -1.46 7.06
CA GLY A 8 -3.54 -2.61 7.75
C GLY A 8 -2.32 -3.21 7.06
N SER A 9 -1.71 -2.55 6.09
CA SER A 9 -0.51 -3.05 5.40
C SER A 9 0.64 -3.34 6.38
N THR A 10 0.86 -2.50 7.39
CA THR A 10 1.90 -2.72 8.41
C THR A 10 1.60 -3.93 9.31
N LEU A 11 0.33 -4.15 9.66
CA LEU A 11 -0.09 -5.37 10.35
C LEU A 11 0.14 -6.60 9.46
N LEU A 12 -0.23 -6.50 8.18
CA LEU A 12 -0.07 -7.60 7.24
C LEU A 12 1.42 -7.96 7.02
N THR A 13 2.32 -6.97 6.90
CA THR A 13 3.77 -7.23 6.84
C THR A 13 4.28 -7.90 8.11
N ALA A 14 3.81 -7.48 9.29
CA ALA A 14 4.19 -8.10 10.55
C ALA A 14 3.73 -9.57 10.64
N LEU A 15 2.53 -9.88 10.15
CA LEU A 15 2.03 -11.25 10.09
C LEU A 15 2.81 -12.10 9.08
N LEU A 16 3.00 -11.61 7.86
CA LEU A 16 3.73 -12.34 6.81
C LEU A 16 5.18 -12.64 7.21
N ASN A 17 5.83 -11.72 7.92
CA ASN A 17 7.19 -11.93 8.45
C ASN A 17 7.29 -12.98 9.57
N GLN A 18 6.19 -13.55 10.07
CA GLN A 18 6.24 -14.71 10.95
C GLN A 18 6.64 -15.99 10.19
N ASN A 19 6.41 -16.02 8.87
CA ASN A 19 6.90 -17.12 8.03
C ASN A 19 8.40 -16.89 7.73
N PRO A 20 9.29 -17.82 8.13
CA PRO A 20 10.73 -17.65 7.96
C PRO A 20 11.18 -17.58 6.48
N GLU A 21 10.37 -18.08 5.54
CA GLU A 21 10.65 -18.02 4.10
C GLU A 21 10.31 -16.68 3.48
N ILE A 22 9.58 -15.79 4.19
CA ILE A 22 9.09 -14.52 3.67
C ILE A 22 9.84 -13.35 4.30
N TYR A 23 10.27 -12.43 3.44
CA TYR A 23 10.66 -11.08 3.79
C TYR A 23 9.59 -10.10 3.28
N ALA A 24 8.74 -9.59 4.15
CA ALA A 24 7.82 -8.51 3.83
C ALA A 24 8.41 -7.18 4.30
N SER A 25 8.71 -6.27 3.36
CA SER A 25 9.41 -5.02 3.66
C SER A 25 8.53 -4.00 4.40
N THR A 26 9.16 -3.06 5.06
CA THR A 26 8.58 -1.74 5.36
C THR A 26 8.32 -0.96 4.06
N ASN A 27 7.96 0.32 4.14
CA ASN A 27 7.92 1.15 2.93
C ASN A 27 9.29 1.16 2.25
N SER A 28 9.31 0.79 0.98
CA SER A 28 10.54 0.60 0.20
C SER A 28 10.64 1.67 -0.88
N PRO A 29 11.84 2.24 -1.10
CA PRO A 29 12.12 3.13 -2.23
C PRO A 29 12.45 2.37 -3.53
N LEU A 30 12.32 1.03 -3.56
CA LEU A 30 12.71 0.22 -4.73
C LEU A 30 12.02 0.67 -6.01
N LEU A 31 10.70 0.90 -5.95
CA LEU A 31 9.94 1.39 -7.10
C LEU A 31 10.47 2.73 -7.62
N ASP A 32 10.71 3.67 -6.70
CA ASP A 32 11.22 5.00 -7.05
C ASP A 32 12.63 4.89 -7.63
N THR A 33 13.46 3.99 -7.09
CA THR A 33 14.81 3.73 -7.60
C THR A 33 14.77 3.23 -9.05
N ILE A 34 13.88 2.30 -9.38
CA ILE A 34 13.70 1.81 -10.76
C ILE A 34 13.22 2.97 -11.65
N HIS A 35 12.17 3.67 -11.23
CA HIS A 35 11.56 4.74 -12.00
C HIS A 35 12.54 5.89 -12.31
N TYR A 36 13.24 6.42 -11.29
CA TYR A 36 14.19 7.50 -11.50
C TYR A 36 15.42 7.06 -12.29
N THR A 37 15.85 5.81 -12.14
CA THR A 37 16.96 5.26 -12.95
C THR A 37 16.53 5.14 -14.41
N GLU A 38 15.33 4.65 -14.67
CA GLU A 38 14.77 4.57 -16.03
C GLU A 38 14.63 5.95 -16.65
N GLU A 39 13.99 6.90 -15.95
CA GLU A 39 13.78 8.27 -16.40
C GLU A 39 15.09 8.96 -16.75
N TYR A 40 16.10 8.83 -15.87
CA TYR A 40 17.41 9.39 -16.15
C TYR A 40 18.08 8.69 -17.34
N LEU A 41 18.15 7.37 -17.31
CA LEU A 41 18.93 6.60 -18.29
C LEU A 41 18.33 6.73 -19.69
N LEU A 42 17.02 6.55 -19.84
CA LEU A 42 16.36 6.51 -21.14
C LEU A 42 15.98 7.90 -21.69
N HIS A 43 15.61 8.83 -20.81
CA HIS A 43 15.00 10.09 -21.22
C HIS A 43 15.87 11.32 -20.96
N ASN A 44 16.81 11.28 -20.02
CA ASN A 44 17.61 12.45 -19.66
C ASN A 44 19.10 12.31 -19.99
N SER A 45 19.66 11.11 -20.13
CA SER A 45 21.08 10.91 -20.46
C SER A 45 21.39 11.27 -21.92
N GLU A 46 22.19 12.30 -22.14
CA GLU A 46 22.69 12.66 -23.48
C GLU A 46 23.55 11.55 -24.08
N GLN A 47 24.36 10.87 -23.25
CA GLN A 47 25.22 9.77 -23.70
C GLN A 47 24.39 8.59 -24.20
N TYR A 48 23.30 8.26 -23.52
CA TYR A 48 22.38 7.22 -23.98
C TYR A 48 21.68 7.62 -25.28
N LYS A 49 21.19 8.87 -25.37
CA LYS A 49 20.57 9.39 -26.60
C LYS A 49 21.53 9.39 -27.79
N ALA A 50 22.81 9.72 -27.54
CA ALA A 50 23.83 9.73 -28.59
C ALA A 50 24.20 8.30 -29.07
N HIS A 51 24.16 7.32 -28.17
CA HIS A 51 24.49 5.93 -28.47
C HIS A 51 23.61 4.96 -27.66
N PRO A 52 22.37 4.73 -28.09
CA PRO A 52 21.41 3.88 -27.37
C PRO A 52 21.87 2.42 -27.30
N LYS A 53 21.76 1.83 -26.10
CA LYS A 53 22.03 0.42 -25.81
C LYS A 53 20.85 -0.18 -25.03
N PRO A 54 19.72 -0.48 -25.70
CA PRO A 54 18.48 -0.91 -25.02
C PRO A 54 18.65 -2.13 -24.15
N GLU A 55 19.38 -3.15 -24.61
CA GLU A 55 19.65 -4.37 -23.85
C GLU A 55 20.45 -4.09 -22.57
N CYS A 56 21.45 -3.21 -22.63
CA CYS A 56 22.23 -2.80 -21.45
C CYS A 56 21.35 -2.03 -20.46
N ALA A 57 20.50 -1.11 -20.95
CA ALA A 57 19.57 -0.37 -20.12
C ALA A 57 18.57 -1.30 -19.43
N HIS A 58 17.98 -2.24 -20.18
CA HIS A 58 17.08 -3.24 -19.62
C HIS A 58 17.77 -4.10 -18.56
N ASN A 59 18.99 -4.55 -18.79
CA ASN A 59 19.76 -5.34 -17.81
C ASN A 59 20.03 -4.55 -16.52
N VAL A 60 20.39 -3.26 -16.62
CA VAL A 60 20.56 -2.40 -15.46
C VAL A 60 19.26 -2.33 -14.65
N LEU A 61 18.15 -2.00 -15.30
CA LEU A 61 16.86 -1.83 -14.63
C LEU A 61 16.35 -3.15 -14.01
N SER A 62 16.51 -4.27 -14.71
CA SER A 62 16.09 -5.58 -14.21
C SER A 62 16.98 -6.11 -13.08
N SER A 63 18.22 -5.62 -12.96
CA SER A 63 19.12 -6.03 -11.87
C SER A 63 18.85 -5.27 -10.55
N ILE A 64 18.13 -4.14 -10.59
CA ILE A 64 17.90 -3.30 -9.40
C ILE A 64 17.20 -4.09 -8.28
N PRO A 65 16.12 -4.85 -8.50
CA PRO A 65 15.43 -5.58 -7.43
C PRO A 65 16.33 -6.60 -6.72
N GLU A 66 17.09 -7.39 -7.48
CA GLU A 66 18.01 -8.38 -6.91
C GLU A 66 19.13 -7.72 -6.10
N ASN A 67 19.73 -6.65 -6.64
CA ASN A 67 20.77 -5.92 -5.95
C ASN A 67 20.25 -5.16 -4.71
N TYR A 68 19.02 -4.67 -4.75
CA TYR A 68 18.40 -4.02 -3.59
C TYR A 68 18.23 -5.00 -2.42
N TYR A 69 17.87 -6.25 -2.70
CA TYR A 69 17.66 -7.29 -1.70
C TYR A 69 18.79 -8.33 -1.63
N PHE A 70 19.99 -8.01 -2.12
CA PHE A 70 21.11 -8.97 -2.29
C PHE A 70 21.51 -9.74 -1.02
N ASN A 71 21.31 -9.14 0.16
CA ASN A 71 21.65 -9.74 1.46
C ASN A 71 20.44 -10.25 2.23
N THR A 72 19.26 -10.34 1.59
CA THR A 72 18.05 -10.88 2.20
C THR A 72 18.03 -12.39 2.04
N PRO A 73 18.09 -13.17 3.15
CA PRO A 73 18.22 -14.63 3.07
C PRO A 73 16.93 -15.36 2.72
N GLN A 74 15.77 -14.68 2.75
CA GLN A 74 14.47 -15.27 2.46
C GLN A 74 14.30 -15.48 0.94
N ASN A 75 13.69 -16.62 0.58
CA ASN A 75 13.41 -16.94 -0.82
C ASN A 75 12.28 -16.11 -1.43
N ILE A 76 11.42 -15.53 -0.59
CA ILE A 76 10.23 -14.80 -1.02
C ILE A 76 10.29 -13.38 -0.47
N ILE A 77 10.27 -12.41 -1.38
CA ILE A 77 10.31 -11.00 -1.03
C ILE A 77 8.97 -10.37 -1.40
N ILE A 78 8.33 -9.71 -0.43
CA ILE A 78 7.13 -8.92 -0.63
C ILE A 78 7.49 -7.46 -0.38
N ASP A 79 7.84 -6.76 -1.45
CA ASP A 79 8.12 -5.32 -1.40
C ASP A 79 6.85 -4.50 -1.18
N LYS A 80 6.93 -3.49 -0.31
CA LYS A 80 5.80 -2.61 0.02
C LYS A 80 6.03 -1.20 -0.50
N SER A 81 5.27 -0.83 -1.54
CA SER A 81 5.11 0.55 -2.00
C SER A 81 3.70 0.76 -2.54
N ARG A 82 3.09 1.89 -2.22
CA ARG A 82 1.74 2.23 -2.73
C ARG A 82 1.71 2.40 -4.25
N GLY A 83 2.84 2.69 -4.85
CA GLY A 83 2.96 2.93 -6.29
C GLY A 83 2.92 1.67 -7.15
N TRP A 84 3.17 0.47 -6.61
CA TRP A 84 3.24 -0.76 -7.42
C TRP A 84 2.01 -1.02 -8.27
N VAL A 85 0.82 -0.70 -7.76
CA VAL A 85 -0.43 -0.90 -8.50
C VAL A 85 -0.54 -0.05 -9.76
N ASN A 86 0.14 1.11 -9.82
CA ASN A 86 0.22 1.95 -11.01
C ASN A 86 1.29 1.50 -12.00
N GLN A 87 2.22 0.66 -11.57
CA GLN A 87 3.44 0.33 -12.31
C GLN A 87 3.47 -1.13 -12.75
N ILE A 88 2.30 -1.71 -13.02
CA ILE A 88 2.19 -3.12 -13.47
C ILE A 88 3.02 -3.36 -14.73
N GLY A 89 3.03 -2.42 -15.68
CA GLY A 89 3.87 -2.49 -16.87
C GLY A 89 5.36 -2.58 -16.54
N HIS A 90 5.86 -1.70 -15.66
CA HIS A 90 7.26 -1.76 -15.21
C HIS A 90 7.61 -3.05 -14.49
N ILE A 91 6.67 -3.59 -13.67
CA ILE A 91 6.89 -4.91 -13.06
C ILE A 91 7.01 -5.98 -14.13
N GLN A 92 6.17 -5.93 -15.17
CA GLN A 92 6.20 -6.89 -16.27
C GLN A 92 7.43 -6.75 -17.15
N ASP A 93 7.97 -5.54 -17.28
CA ASP A 93 9.15 -5.29 -18.09
C ASP A 93 10.45 -5.69 -17.37
N TYR A 94 10.54 -5.39 -16.06
CA TYR A 94 11.82 -5.48 -15.35
C TYR A 94 11.88 -6.52 -14.23
N ILE A 95 10.73 -7.07 -13.76
CA ILE A 95 10.73 -7.95 -12.58
C ILE A 95 10.13 -9.33 -12.92
N THR A 96 8.86 -9.37 -13.34
CA THR A 96 8.17 -10.63 -13.64
C THR A 96 7.00 -10.43 -14.59
N LYS A 97 6.78 -11.36 -15.51
CA LYS A 97 5.66 -11.30 -16.45
C LYS A 97 4.28 -11.52 -15.80
N GLU A 98 4.23 -12.17 -14.64
CA GLU A 98 3.01 -12.47 -13.90
C GLU A 98 3.07 -11.82 -12.50
N PRO A 99 2.84 -10.49 -12.39
CA PRO A 99 2.84 -9.80 -11.11
C PRO A 99 1.80 -10.34 -10.14
N LYS A 100 2.14 -10.38 -8.85
CA LYS A 100 1.20 -10.69 -7.77
C LYS A 100 1.22 -9.56 -6.75
N ILE A 101 0.15 -8.75 -6.73
CA ILE A 101 0.08 -7.53 -5.92
C ILE A 101 -1.03 -7.66 -4.88
N ILE A 102 -0.65 -7.75 -3.62
CA ILE A 102 -1.59 -7.72 -2.50
C ILE A 102 -1.98 -6.26 -2.25
N CYS A 103 -3.27 -5.97 -2.26
CA CYS A 103 -3.83 -4.63 -2.12
C CYS A 103 -4.72 -4.53 -0.87
N PRO A 104 -4.18 -4.18 0.30
CA PRO A 104 -5.01 -3.90 1.46
C PRO A 104 -5.94 -2.73 1.21
N VAL A 105 -7.24 -2.92 1.51
CA VAL A 105 -8.29 -1.91 1.39
C VAL A 105 -9.07 -1.79 2.69
N ARG A 106 -9.72 -0.66 2.90
CA ARG A 106 -10.51 -0.37 4.10
C ARG A 106 -11.54 0.70 3.81
N SER A 107 -12.61 0.76 4.61
CA SER A 107 -13.59 1.85 4.57
C SER A 107 -12.90 3.22 4.54
N ILE A 108 -13.27 4.04 3.55
CA ILE A 108 -12.65 5.36 3.36
C ILE A 108 -12.88 6.27 4.59
N PRO A 109 -14.10 6.37 5.17
CA PRO A 109 -14.29 7.09 6.42
C PRO A 109 -13.38 6.61 7.56
N ASP A 110 -13.14 5.29 7.66
CA ASP A 110 -12.25 4.74 8.70
C ASP A 110 -10.78 5.10 8.47
N ILE A 111 -10.35 5.15 7.21
CA ILE A 111 -9.00 5.60 6.84
C ILE A 111 -8.83 7.06 7.22
N ILE A 112 -9.77 7.93 6.81
CA ILE A 112 -9.74 9.36 7.11
C ILE A 112 -9.73 9.58 8.64
N SER A 113 -10.66 8.94 9.36
CA SER A 113 -10.73 9.00 10.83
C SER A 113 -9.42 8.53 11.49
N SER A 114 -8.75 7.53 10.88
CA SER A 114 -7.44 7.07 11.35
C SER A 114 -6.35 8.15 11.23
N PHE A 115 -6.31 8.87 10.11
CA PHE A 115 -5.39 10.01 9.94
C PHE A 115 -5.69 11.14 10.89
N LEU A 116 -6.97 11.54 11.02
CA LEU A 116 -7.36 12.63 11.92
C LEU A 116 -7.06 12.31 13.39
N ASN A 117 -7.19 11.05 13.78
CA ASN A 117 -6.77 10.61 15.11
C ASN A 117 -5.25 10.78 15.33
N LEU A 118 -4.42 10.50 14.30
CA LEU A 118 -2.97 10.75 14.40
C LEU A 118 -2.67 12.26 14.48
N VAL A 119 -3.32 13.06 13.63
CA VAL A 119 -3.18 14.53 13.66
C VAL A 119 -3.55 15.09 15.02
N TYR A 120 -4.64 14.61 15.61
CA TYR A 120 -5.09 15.04 16.94
C TYR A 120 -4.08 14.77 18.06
N HIS A 121 -3.33 13.68 17.95
CA HIS A 121 -2.32 13.29 18.93
C HIS A 121 -0.89 13.73 18.57
N SER A 122 -0.69 14.30 17.38
CA SER A 122 0.61 14.79 16.95
C SER A 122 1.03 16.02 17.74
N LYS A 123 2.32 16.11 18.09
CA LYS A 123 2.91 17.27 18.75
C LYS A 123 3.42 18.31 17.75
N THR A 124 3.50 17.95 16.49
CA THR A 124 4.01 18.81 15.41
C THR A 124 2.92 19.07 14.37
N THR A 125 3.10 20.11 13.56
CA THR A 125 2.22 20.38 12.42
C THR A 125 2.29 19.21 11.46
N SER A 126 1.15 18.60 11.16
CA SER A 126 1.08 17.48 10.24
C SER A 126 1.31 17.92 8.78
N PHE A 127 1.76 16.99 7.93
CA PHE A 127 1.87 17.26 6.48
C PHE A 127 0.52 17.68 5.87
N ILE A 128 -0.60 17.23 6.46
CA ILE A 128 -1.96 17.59 6.04
C ILE A 128 -2.21 19.07 6.30
N ASP A 129 -1.88 19.53 7.51
CA ASP A 129 -2.08 20.93 7.88
C ASP A 129 -1.12 21.86 7.14
N GLU A 130 0.12 21.45 6.92
CA GLU A 130 1.07 22.18 6.06
C GLU A 130 0.51 22.39 4.64
N ALA A 131 -0.10 21.36 4.06
CA ALA A 131 -0.71 21.46 2.75
C ALA A 131 -1.92 22.40 2.72
N LEU A 132 -2.79 22.37 3.74
CA LEU A 132 -3.91 23.31 3.86
C LEU A 132 -3.42 24.75 4.00
N ILE A 133 -2.42 25.00 4.84
CA ILE A 133 -1.81 26.33 5.02
C ILE A 133 -1.23 26.83 3.68
N LYS A 134 -0.46 26.00 2.99
CA LYS A 134 0.14 26.33 1.69
C LYS A 134 -0.89 26.75 0.65
N ASN A 135 -2.06 26.12 0.69
CA ASN A 135 -3.16 26.40 -0.24
C ASN A 135 -4.17 27.46 0.26
N ASN A 136 -3.88 28.14 1.38
CA ASN A 136 -4.77 29.11 2.05
C ASN A 136 -6.16 28.52 2.37
N ILE A 137 -6.23 27.25 2.77
CA ILE A 137 -7.45 26.55 3.15
C ILE A 137 -7.53 26.53 4.69
N GLU A 138 -8.71 26.79 5.23
CA GLU A 138 -8.97 26.76 6.68
C GLU A 138 -8.67 25.36 7.26
N ILE A 139 -7.99 25.33 8.40
CA ILE A 139 -7.68 24.09 9.13
C ILE A 139 -8.92 23.66 9.93
N ASN A 140 -9.64 22.68 9.39
CA ASN A 140 -10.71 21.97 10.08
C ASN A 140 -10.76 20.50 9.58
N ASN A 141 -11.52 19.65 10.26
CA ASN A 141 -11.52 18.23 9.95
C ASN A 141 -12.13 17.89 8.58
N ASP A 142 -13.12 18.65 8.12
CA ASP A 142 -13.74 18.44 6.82
C ASP A 142 -12.76 18.79 5.69
N ASN A 143 -12.02 19.89 5.82
CA ASN A 143 -10.99 20.28 4.86
C ASN A 143 -9.79 19.31 4.87
N ARG A 144 -9.39 18.78 6.03
CA ARG A 144 -8.38 17.71 6.13
C ARG A 144 -8.85 16.46 5.40
N ALA A 145 -10.11 16.07 5.57
CA ALA A 145 -10.70 14.91 4.90
C ALA A 145 -10.72 15.10 3.38
N ASP A 146 -11.15 16.27 2.91
CA ASP A 146 -11.20 16.58 1.48
C ASP A 146 -9.80 16.65 0.86
N TYR A 147 -8.81 17.23 1.57
CA TYR A 147 -7.42 17.19 1.11
C TYR A 147 -6.88 15.76 1.01
N LEU A 148 -7.07 14.94 2.05
CA LEU A 148 -6.63 13.54 2.03
C LEU A 148 -7.18 12.75 0.84
N MET A 149 -8.41 13.08 0.40
CA MET A 149 -9.08 12.44 -0.73
C MET A 149 -8.86 13.12 -2.07
N SER A 150 -8.19 14.27 -2.11
CA SER A 150 -7.85 14.97 -3.36
C SER A 150 -6.82 14.19 -4.18
N PHE A 151 -6.57 14.63 -5.43
CA PHE A 151 -5.50 14.08 -6.28
C PHE A 151 -4.10 14.27 -5.70
N GLU A 152 -3.88 15.29 -4.87
CA GLU A 152 -2.62 15.52 -4.16
C GLU A 152 -2.56 14.76 -2.85
N GLY A 153 -3.70 14.30 -2.34
CA GLY A 153 -3.83 13.64 -1.05
C GLY A 153 -3.45 12.16 -1.11
N ILE A 154 -2.85 11.67 -0.04
CA ILE A 154 -2.30 10.31 0.07
C ILE A 154 -3.36 9.21 -0.12
N ILE A 155 -4.61 9.45 0.29
CA ILE A 155 -5.73 8.51 0.10
C ILE A 155 -6.20 8.58 -1.35
N GLY A 156 -6.43 9.80 -1.87
CA GLY A 156 -6.92 10.01 -3.23
C GLY A 156 -5.99 9.42 -4.28
N GLN A 157 -4.68 9.67 -4.18
CA GLN A 157 -3.68 9.08 -5.07
C GLN A 157 -3.77 7.54 -5.09
N SER A 158 -3.77 6.91 -3.91
CA SER A 158 -3.83 5.44 -3.81
C SER A 158 -5.17 4.89 -4.28
N TYR A 159 -6.26 5.60 -4.03
CA TYR A 159 -7.61 5.25 -4.48
C TYR A 159 -7.72 5.25 -6.00
N HIS A 160 -7.27 6.34 -6.65
CA HIS A 160 -7.30 6.47 -8.10
C HIS A 160 -6.40 5.43 -8.76
N ALA A 161 -5.19 5.22 -8.22
CA ALA A 161 -4.26 4.21 -8.68
C ALA A 161 -4.89 2.80 -8.72
N LEU A 162 -5.51 2.39 -7.61
CA LEU A 162 -6.15 1.08 -7.50
C LEU A 162 -7.38 0.97 -8.42
N SER A 163 -8.21 2.02 -8.47
CA SER A 163 -9.38 2.07 -9.35
C SER A 163 -8.99 1.96 -10.83
N GLU A 164 -7.97 2.72 -11.24
CA GLU A 164 -7.45 2.70 -12.60
C GLU A 164 -6.89 1.33 -13.00
N ALA A 165 -6.10 0.71 -12.11
CA ALA A 165 -5.56 -0.63 -12.36
C ALA A 165 -6.67 -1.67 -12.59
N LEU A 166 -7.75 -1.60 -11.81
CA LEU A 166 -8.91 -2.48 -12.01
C LEU A 166 -9.67 -2.16 -13.30
N CYS A 167 -9.87 -0.88 -13.61
CA CYS A 167 -10.51 -0.45 -14.86
C CYS A 167 -9.73 -0.89 -16.11
N LYS A 168 -8.40 -0.96 -16.02
CA LYS A 168 -7.51 -1.48 -17.09
C LYS A 168 -7.53 -3.00 -17.21
N GLY A 169 -8.32 -3.72 -16.44
CA GLY A 169 -8.46 -5.18 -16.53
C GLY A 169 -7.36 -5.97 -15.83
N ASN A 170 -6.59 -5.35 -14.93
CA ASN A 170 -5.49 -6.00 -14.22
C ASN A 170 -5.92 -6.89 -13.03
N HIS A 171 -7.20 -7.29 -12.99
CA HIS A 171 -7.78 -8.06 -11.88
C HIS A 171 -6.98 -9.32 -11.53
N LYS A 172 -6.44 -10.02 -12.52
CA LYS A 172 -5.69 -11.26 -12.32
C LYS A 172 -4.38 -11.07 -11.53
N TYR A 173 -3.86 -9.86 -11.51
CA TYR A 173 -2.61 -9.52 -10.80
C TYR A 173 -2.84 -8.96 -9.40
N LEU A 174 -4.10 -8.68 -9.02
CA LEU A 174 -4.43 -7.96 -7.81
C LEU A 174 -5.26 -8.82 -6.86
N LEU A 175 -4.82 -8.91 -5.61
CA LEU A 175 -5.61 -9.48 -4.52
C LEU A 175 -6.03 -8.37 -3.56
N LEU A 176 -7.31 -8.04 -3.54
CA LEU A 176 -7.86 -7.09 -2.56
C LEU A 176 -8.04 -7.80 -1.21
N VAL A 177 -7.52 -7.19 -0.15
CA VAL A 177 -7.61 -7.69 1.24
C VAL A 177 -8.28 -6.63 2.09
N GLU A 178 -9.53 -6.89 2.49
CA GLU A 178 -10.26 -5.97 3.37
C GLU A 178 -9.71 -6.03 4.81
N TYR A 179 -9.47 -4.86 5.39
CA TYR A 179 -8.96 -4.75 6.76
C TYR A 179 -9.87 -5.45 7.78
N ASP A 180 -11.17 -5.31 7.63
CA ASP A 180 -12.15 -5.92 8.53
C ASP A 180 -12.09 -7.45 8.50
N ASP A 181 -11.91 -8.04 7.32
CA ASP A 181 -11.74 -9.48 7.17
C ASP A 181 -10.38 -9.93 7.70
N LEU A 182 -9.32 -9.17 7.41
CA LEU A 182 -7.98 -9.45 7.94
C LEU A 182 -7.96 -9.53 9.47
N VAL A 183 -8.70 -8.66 10.18
CA VAL A 183 -8.69 -8.65 11.66
C VAL A 183 -9.74 -9.55 12.28
N SER A 184 -10.82 -9.92 11.58
CA SER A 184 -11.89 -10.78 12.10
C SER A 184 -11.76 -12.24 11.71
N GLN A 185 -11.10 -12.53 10.57
CA GLN A 185 -10.91 -13.87 10.00
C GLN A 185 -9.44 -14.07 9.55
N SER A 186 -8.50 -13.65 10.38
CA SER A 186 -7.08 -13.47 10.04
C SER A 186 -6.44 -14.67 9.35
N GLN A 187 -6.59 -15.89 9.90
CA GLN A 187 -6.00 -17.09 9.30
C GLN A 187 -6.61 -17.41 7.93
N LYS A 188 -7.90 -17.19 7.77
CA LYS A 188 -8.60 -17.40 6.48
C LYS A 188 -8.10 -16.43 5.42
N GLU A 189 -7.94 -15.14 5.77
CA GLU A 189 -7.42 -14.13 4.85
C GLU A 189 -5.95 -14.38 4.49
N LEU A 190 -5.13 -14.79 5.45
CA LEU A 190 -3.75 -15.18 5.18
C LEU A 190 -3.69 -16.42 4.28
N ASN A 191 -4.53 -17.43 4.51
CA ASN A 191 -4.59 -18.59 3.61
C ASN A 191 -4.95 -18.16 2.17
N ARG A 192 -5.89 -17.21 1.99
CA ARG A 192 -6.24 -16.66 0.68
C ARG A 192 -5.06 -15.91 0.04
N ILE A 193 -4.24 -15.23 0.84
CA ILE A 193 -3.01 -14.59 0.36
C ILE A 193 -2.00 -15.65 -0.08
N TYR A 194 -1.77 -16.71 0.70
CA TYR A 194 -0.88 -17.79 0.33
C TYR A 194 -1.34 -18.51 -0.95
N ASP A 195 -2.64 -18.77 -1.10
CA ASP A 195 -3.21 -19.37 -2.30
C ASP A 195 -2.98 -18.48 -3.54
N PHE A 196 -3.16 -17.15 -3.40
CA PHE A 196 -2.89 -16.18 -4.46
C PHE A 196 -1.40 -16.11 -4.82
N LEU A 197 -0.53 -16.22 -3.84
CA LEU A 197 0.92 -16.23 -4.04
C LEU A 197 1.43 -17.59 -4.53
N GLU A 198 0.58 -18.62 -4.56
CA GLU A 198 0.93 -20.01 -4.88
C GLU A 198 2.00 -20.57 -3.92
N LEU A 199 1.88 -20.23 -2.64
CA LEU A 199 2.78 -20.65 -1.58
C LEU A 199 2.12 -21.63 -0.63
N PRO A 200 2.89 -22.51 0.00
CA PRO A 200 2.39 -23.35 1.09
C PRO A 200 1.83 -22.49 2.23
N ARG A 201 0.63 -22.85 2.72
CA ARG A 201 -0.01 -22.16 3.84
C ARG A 201 0.82 -22.26 5.10
N PHE A 202 0.88 -21.18 5.87
CA PHE A 202 1.60 -21.08 7.13
C PHE A 202 0.63 -20.77 8.28
N SER A 203 0.87 -21.33 9.46
CA SER A 203 0.06 -21.05 10.66
C SER A 203 0.63 -19.84 11.40
N HIS A 204 -0.16 -18.80 11.53
CA HIS A 204 0.24 -17.53 12.15
C HIS A 204 -0.23 -17.41 13.60
N SER A 205 0.53 -16.67 14.40
CA SER A 205 0.09 -16.22 15.73
C SER A 205 -0.56 -14.83 15.61
N PHE A 206 -1.72 -14.67 16.24
CA PHE A 206 -2.46 -13.40 16.27
C PHE A 206 -2.37 -12.70 17.63
N GLU A 207 -1.74 -13.35 18.58
CA GLU A 207 -1.32 -12.80 19.87
C GLU A 207 0.17 -12.49 19.82
N ASN A 208 0.62 -11.43 20.46
CA ASN A 208 2.03 -10.99 20.48
C ASN A 208 2.61 -10.68 19.08
N VAL A 209 1.81 -10.10 18.20
CA VAL A 209 2.27 -9.64 16.88
C VAL A 209 3.27 -8.51 17.07
N LYS A 210 4.45 -8.66 16.47
CA LYS A 210 5.51 -7.66 16.51
C LYS A 210 5.96 -7.31 15.11
N PRO A 211 6.19 -6.03 14.80
CA PRO A 211 6.85 -5.67 13.54
C PRO A 211 8.27 -6.25 13.53
N LYS A 212 8.72 -6.70 12.37
CA LYS A 212 10.12 -7.14 12.19
C LYS A 212 11.08 -5.97 12.10
N PHE A 213 10.57 -4.83 11.63
CA PHE A 213 11.33 -3.60 11.42
C PHE A 213 10.54 -2.42 11.96
N ASP A 214 11.25 -1.45 12.51
CA ASP A 214 10.69 -0.16 12.93
C ASP A 214 10.87 0.87 11.80
N GLU A 215 9.82 1.67 11.57
CA GLU A 215 9.87 2.82 10.65
C GLU A 215 9.96 4.10 11.48
N ASN A 216 10.84 5.04 11.09
CA ASN A 216 10.91 6.37 11.71
C ASN A 216 9.78 7.24 11.16
N ASP A 217 8.70 7.34 11.91
CA ASP A 217 7.51 8.08 11.51
C ASP A 217 7.69 9.61 11.52
N GLU A 218 8.73 10.14 12.16
CA GLU A 218 9.04 11.58 12.17
C GLU A 218 9.32 12.09 10.75
N VAL A 219 9.93 11.25 9.89
CA VAL A 219 10.19 11.57 8.48
C VAL A 219 8.90 11.89 7.73
N TYR A 220 7.80 11.27 8.13
CA TYR A 220 6.47 11.48 7.51
C TYR A 220 5.69 12.63 8.17
N LYS A 221 6.25 13.32 9.16
CA LYS A 221 5.58 14.41 9.91
C LYS A 221 4.23 13.99 10.50
N LEU A 222 4.11 12.72 10.89
CA LEU A 222 2.92 12.16 11.51
C LEU A 222 3.28 10.94 12.35
N GLU A 223 3.45 11.14 13.65
CA GLU A 223 3.85 10.10 14.60
C GLU A 223 2.88 8.91 14.61
N HIS A 224 3.38 7.72 14.90
CA HIS A 224 2.60 6.48 15.06
C HIS A 224 1.87 5.98 13.78
N MET A 225 2.33 6.39 12.60
CA MET A 225 1.75 5.89 11.33
C MET A 225 1.92 4.38 11.16
N HIS A 226 3.05 3.82 11.58
CA HIS A 226 3.41 2.42 11.35
C HIS A 226 3.41 1.56 12.62
N THR A 227 2.78 2.03 13.69
CA THR A 227 2.64 1.25 14.93
C THR A 227 1.73 0.03 14.73
N VAL A 228 2.21 -1.15 15.10
CA VAL A 228 1.46 -2.41 15.13
C VAL A 228 1.05 -2.72 16.57
N ARG A 229 -0.18 -3.19 16.77
CA ARG A 229 -0.65 -3.68 18.06
C ARG A 229 -0.21 -5.11 18.28
N ASN A 230 0.04 -5.47 19.53
CA ASN A 230 0.48 -6.82 19.89
C ASN A 230 -0.54 -7.92 19.60
N LYS A 231 -1.83 -7.53 19.47
CA LYS A 231 -2.92 -8.48 19.21
C LYS A 231 -3.71 -8.05 17.99
N VAL A 232 -4.08 -9.03 17.14
CA VAL A 232 -5.00 -8.81 16.04
C VAL A 232 -6.41 -8.81 16.58
N GLU A 233 -7.06 -7.66 16.53
CA GLU A 233 -8.45 -7.51 16.98
C GLU A 233 -9.17 -6.41 16.21
N LYS A 234 -10.47 -6.60 16.00
CA LYS A 234 -11.32 -5.58 15.39
C LYS A 234 -11.60 -4.48 16.41
N ILE A 235 -11.23 -3.25 16.06
CA ILE A 235 -11.54 -2.07 16.86
C ILE A 235 -12.66 -1.30 16.20
N HIS A 236 -13.75 -1.16 16.91
CA HIS A 236 -14.81 -0.25 16.51
C HIS A 236 -14.35 1.19 16.70
N ARG A 237 -14.30 1.94 15.59
CA ARG A 237 -14.04 3.37 15.62
C ARG A 237 -15.35 4.12 15.47
N ASP A 238 -15.56 5.06 16.35
CA ASP A 238 -16.62 6.04 16.17
C ASP A 238 -16.09 7.16 15.26
N ASN A 239 -16.42 7.06 13.98
CA ASN A 239 -15.99 8.04 12.99
C ASN A 239 -16.61 9.42 13.22
N THR A 240 -17.73 9.51 13.94
CA THR A 240 -18.39 10.78 14.23
C THR A 240 -17.57 11.65 15.21
N LYS A 241 -16.59 11.06 15.91
CA LYS A 241 -15.65 11.81 16.76
C LYS A 241 -14.83 12.82 15.95
N PHE A 242 -14.52 12.52 14.71
CA PHE A 242 -13.64 13.34 13.86
C PHE A 242 -14.31 13.85 12.59
N LEU A 243 -15.33 13.15 12.08
CA LEU A 243 -15.94 13.42 10.79
C LEU A 243 -17.37 13.91 10.93
N SER A 244 -17.74 14.92 10.16
CA SER A 244 -19.12 15.32 9.99
C SER A 244 -19.93 14.20 9.29
N LYS A 245 -21.26 14.18 9.52
CA LYS A 245 -22.16 13.27 8.80
C LYS A 245 -22.07 13.46 7.29
N TYR A 246 -21.82 14.68 6.84
CA TYR A 246 -21.64 15.00 5.42
C TYR A 246 -20.43 14.26 4.86
N ILE A 247 -19.26 14.36 5.49
CA ILE A 247 -18.02 13.70 5.07
C ILE A 247 -18.17 12.17 5.08
N ILE A 248 -18.77 11.60 6.12
CA ILE A 248 -19.01 10.16 6.19
C ILE A 248 -19.86 9.69 5.00
N ASN A 249 -20.97 10.38 4.71
CA ASN A 249 -21.86 9.99 3.63
C ASN A 249 -21.19 10.18 2.24
N LYS A 250 -20.43 11.28 2.06
CA LYS A 250 -19.69 11.57 0.83
C LYS A 250 -18.73 10.44 0.48
N TYR A 251 -17.92 9.97 1.42
CA TYR A 251 -16.84 9.04 1.14
C TYR A 251 -17.20 7.57 1.34
N LYS A 252 -18.24 7.22 2.10
CA LYS A 252 -18.71 5.85 2.23
C LYS A 252 -19.12 5.22 0.90
N GLN A 253 -19.61 6.02 -0.05
CA GLN A 253 -20.06 5.52 -1.35
C GLN A 253 -18.91 5.20 -2.32
N MET A 254 -17.68 5.60 -1.98
CA MET A 254 -16.50 5.43 -2.83
C MET A 254 -15.83 4.05 -2.70
N GLU A 255 -16.37 3.16 -1.89
CA GLU A 255 -15.85 1.80 -1.66
C GLU A 255 -16.20 0.87 -2.84
N PHE A 256 -15.60 1.14 -4.02
CA PHE A 256 -15.94 0.43 -5.26
C PHE A 256 -15.67 -1.07 -5.18
N TRP A 257 -14.69 -1.50 -4.40
CA TRP A 257 -14.35 -2.91 -4.20
C TRP A 257 -15.46 -3.72 -3.53
N LYS A 258 -16.37 -3.09 -2.79
CA LYS A 258 -17.55 -3.75 -2.20
C LYS A 258 -18.66 -4.00 -3.22
N LYS A 259 -18.69 -3.22 -4.31
CA LYS A 259 -19.67 -3.34 -5.39
C LYS A 259 -19.26 -4.37 -6.45
N GLN A 260 -17.99 -4.72 -6.50
CA GLN A 260 -17.38 -5.59 -7.50
C GLN A 260 -16.99 -6.96 -6.93
N THR A 261 -17.70 -7.49 -5.94
CA THR A 261 -17.62 -8.92 -5.69
C THR A 261 -18.44 -9.68 -6.75
N PRO A 262 -17.90 -9.96 -7.95
CA PRO A 262 -18.26 -11.19 -8.58
C PRO A 262 -17.73 -12.25 -7.61
N LYS A 263 -18.57 -13.23 -7.28
CA LYS A 263 -18.10 -14.51 -6.80
C LYS A 263 -17.19 -15.06 -7.90
N TYR A 264 -15.88 -14.73 -7.86
CA TYR A 264 -14.91 -15.50 -8.62
C TYR A 264 -14.83 -16.86 -7.94
N SER A 265 -15.70 -17.76 -8.32
CA SER A 265 -15.40 -19.18 -8.31
C SER A 265 -14.26 -19.33 -9.34
N ILE A 266 -13.04 -19.25 -8.88
CA ILE A 266 -11.93 -19.89 -9.54
C ILE A 266 -12.24 -21.38 -9.41
N PHE A 267 -12.39 -22.02 -10.55
CA PHE A 267 -12.76 -23.40 -10.83
C PHE A 267 -14.23 -23.61 -11.25
N GLY A 268 -14.51 -23.24 -12.55
CA GLY A 268 -15.42 -24.01 -13.37
C GLY A 268 -14.55 -24.93 -14.24
N ILE A 269 -14.47 -26.18 -13.90
CA ILE A 269 -14.48 -27.31 -14.83
C ILE A 269 -15.79 -27.97 -14.62
#